data_2d2283148755d2d0f46b84908e13a87f
#
_entry.id   2d2283148755d2d0f46b84908e13a87f
#
_cell.length_a   1.000
_cell.length_b   1.000
_cell.length_c   1.000
_cell.angle_alpha   90.00
_cell.angle_beta   90.00
_cell.angle_gamma   90.00
#
_symmetry.space_group_name_H-M   'P 1'
#
loop_
_entity.id
_entity.type
_entity.pdbx_description
1 polymer ?
#
loop_
_entity_poly.entity_id
_entity_poly.type
_entity_poly.pdbx_seq_one_letter_code
_entity_poly.pdbx_strand_id
1 'polypeptide(L)'
;PKIPKQRARMRRDILEEEVAELRAAVEAGDLVEALDALCDIQYVLDGTFLEFGLHQLKHDAMAEVHSSNMSKLGTDGRPVLRDDGKVLKGPGFRQPDLARLLDAQFAS
;
A
#
# COMPACT_ATOMS: atom_id res chain seq x y z
N PRO A 1 -1.79 -9.24 16.86
CA PRO A 1 -1.17 -9.87 15.69
C PRO A 1 0.33 -9.85 15.78
N LYS A 2 0.93 -10.85 15.23
CA LYS A 2 2.38 -10.99 15.16
C LYS A 2 2.80 -11.18 13.73
N ILE A 3 4.00 -10.70 13.40
CA ILE A 3 4.59 -11.00 12.11
C ILE A 3 5.35 -12.32 12.24
N PRO A 4 4.84 -13.43 11.66
CA PRO A 4 5.52 -14.72 11.73
C PRO A 4 6.73 -14.70 10.79
N LYS A 5 7.94 -14.74 11.34
CA LYS A 5 9.18 -14.44 10.61
C LYS A 5 9.36 -15.22 9.30
N GLN A 6 9.18 -16.54 9.33
CA GLN A 6 9.37 -17.34 8.11
C GLN A 6 8.30 -17.06 7.06
N ARG A 7 7.05 -16.94 7.50
CA ARG A 7 5.93 -16.64 6.62
C ARG A 7 6.04 -15.23 6.05
N ALA A 8 6.50 -14.28 6.87
CA ALA A 8 6.69 -12.90 6.43
C ALA A 8 7.75 -12.80 5.32
N ARG A 9 8.85 -13.54 5.47
CA ARG A 9 9.89 -13.61 4.43
C ARG A 9 9.35 -14.17 3.13
N MET A 10 8.58 -15.24 3.21
CA MET A 10 7.96 -15.84 2.03
C MET A 10 7.01 -14.84 1.35
N ARG A 11 6.18 -14.15 2.13
CA ARG A 11 5.25 -13.14 1.59
C ARG A 11 6.00 -12.00 0.92
N ARG A 12 7.08 -11.54 1.52
CA ARG A 12 7.95 -10.50 0.95
C ARG A 12 8.57 -10.98 -0.37
N ASP A 13 9.12 -12.19 -0.38
CA ASP A 13 9.80 -12.72 -1.56
C ASP A 13 8.83 -12.90 -2.73
N ILE A 14 7.62 -13.41 -2.47
CA ILE A 14 6.60 -13.54 -3.50
C ILE A 14 6.20 -12.16 -4.03
N LEU A 15 6.02 -11.17 -3.16
CA LEU A 15 5.68 -9.81 -3.59
C LEU A 15 6.78 -9.21 -4.47
N GLU A 16 8.03 -9.41 -4.10
CA GLU A 16 9.16 -8.94 -4.90
C GLU A 16 9.18 -9.58 -6.29
N GLU A 17 8.88 -10.88 -6.39
CA GLU A 17 8.76 -11.58 -7.67
C GLU A 17 7.66 -10.98 -8.54
N GLU A 18 6.49 -10.73 -7.96
CA GLU A 18 5.35 -10.15 -8.69
C GLU A 18 5.65 -8.71 -9.14
N VAL A 19 6.35 -7.94 -8.32
CA VAL A 19 6.77 -6.58 -8.70
C VAL A 19 7.77 -6.63 -9.85
N ALA A 20 8.69 -7.61 -9.86
CA ALA A 20 9.64 -7.79 -10.96
C ALA A 20 8.92 -8.16 -12.27
N GLU A 21 7.86 -8.97 -12.20
CA GLU A 21 7.04 -9.30 -13.36
C GLU A 21 6.31 -8.06 -13.89
N LEU A 22 5.78 -7.22 -12.99
CA LEU A 22 5.16 -5.95 -13.39
C LEU A 22 6.17 -5.05 -14.10
N ARG A 23 7.39 -4.96 -13.56
CA ARG A 23 8.46 -4.16 -14.19
C ARG A 23 8.73 -4.64 -15.61
N ALA A 24 8.87 -5.93 -15.80
CA ALA A 24 9.13 -6.52 -17.12
C ALA A 24 7.99 -6.22 -18.10
N ALA A 25 6.74 -6.34 -17.65
CA ALA A 25 5.57 -6.05 -18.47
C ALA A 25 5.51 -4.58 -18.89
N VAL A 26 5.81 -3.67 -17.95
CA VAL A 26 5.85 -2.22 -18.20
C VAL A 26 6.95 -1.88 -19.21
N GLU A 27 8.14 -2.44 -19.04
CA GLU A 27 9.27 -2.21 -19.96
C GLU A 27 8.98 -2.76 -21.36
N ALA A 28 8.25 -3.87 -21.46
CA ALA A 28 7.84 -4.44 -22.73
C ALA A 28 6.63 -3.76 -23.38
N GLY A 29 5.95 -2.88 -22.64
CA GLY A 29 4.70 -2.27 -23.10
C GLY A 29 3.56 -3.26 -23.22
N ASP A 30 3.58 -4.36 -22.48
CA ASP A 30 2.59 -5.44 -22.55
C ASP A 30 1.50 -5.21 -21.50
N LEU A 31 0.39 -4.64 -21.95
CA LEU A 31 -0.72 -4.27 -21.07
C LEU A 31 -1.42 -5.49 -20.46
N VAL A 32 -1.51 -6.58 -21.19
CA VAL A 32 -2.13 -7.82 -20.68
C VAL A 32 -1.31 -8.39 -19.53
N GLU A 33 0.01 -8.49 -19.71
CA GLU A 33 0.92 -8.97 -18.67
C GLU A 33 0.97 -8.00 -17.48
N ALA A 34 0.90 -6.69 -17.73
CA ALA A 34 0.83 -5.71 -16.65
C ALA A 34 -0.44 -5.88 -15.81
N LEU A 35 -1.58 -6.11 -16.47
CA LEU A 35 -2.85 -6.36 -15.77
C LEU A 35 -2.76 -7.63 -14.93
N ASP A 36 -2.21 -8.72 -15.48
CA ASP A 36 -2.03 -9.97 -14.76
C ASP A 36 -1.14 -9.78 -13.54
N ALA A 37 0.00 -9.09 -13.71
CA ALA A 37 0.91 -8.81 -12.61
C ALA A 37 0.25 -7.97 -11.51
N LEU A 38 -0.54 -6.96 -11.87
CA LEU A 38 -1.26 -6.14 -10.89
C LEU A 38 -2.25 -6.99 -10.09
N CYS A 39 -2.97 -7.89 -10.75
CA CYS A 39 -3.90 -8.80 -10.07
C CYS A 39 -3.16 -9.74 -9.13
N ASP A 40 -2.03 -10.30 -9.56
CA ASP A 40 -1.22 -11.18 -8.71
C ASP A 40 -0.66 -10.44 -7.49
N ILE A 41 -0.21 -9.20 -7.67
CA ILE A 41 0.23 -8.35 -6.55
C ILE A 41 -0.91 -8.18 -5.55
N GLN A 42 -2.13 -7.92 -6.04
CA GLN A 42 -3.29 -7.75 -5.15
C GLN A 42 -3.58 -9.03 -4.37
N TYR A 43 -3.49 -10.21 -5.00
CA TYR A 43 -3.65 -11.48 -4.31
C TYR A 43 -2.61 -11.66 -3.21
N VAL A 44 -1.35 -11.36 -3.49
CA VAL A 44 -0.27 -11.48 -2.50
C VAL A 44 -0.50 -10.52 -1.33
N LEU A 45 -0.92 -9.28 -1.62
CA LEU A 45 -1.22 -8.29 -0.59
C LEU A 45 -2.37 -8.77 0.32
N ASP A 46 -3.45 -9.26 -0.26
CA ASP A 46 -4.59 -9.74 0.52
C ASP A 46 -4.21 -10.94 1.38
N GLY A 47 -3.42 -11.87 0.84
CA GLY A 47 -2.88 -13.00 1.61
C GLY A 47 -1.97 -12.56 2.74
N THR A 48 -1.21 -11.49 2.54
CA THR A 48 -0.33 -10.93 3.56
C THR A 48 -1.14 -10.32 4.70
N PHE A 49 -2.20 -9.58 4.40
CA PHE A 49 -3.12 -9.09 5.42
C PHE A 49 -3.66 -10.24 6.28
N LEU A 50 -4.05 -11.34 5.66
CA LEU A 50 -4.53 -12.53 6.38
C LEU A 50 -3.45 -13.16 7.25
N GLU A 51 -2.26 -13.36 6.69
CA GLU A 51 -1.12 -13.96 7.42
C GLU A 51 -0.74 -13.16 8.66
N PHE A 52 -0.79 -11.83 8.57
CA PHE A 52 -0.43 -10.95 9.68
C PHE A 52 -1.59 -10.66 10.62
N GLY A 53 -2.77 -11.23 10.34
CA GLY A 53 -3.95 -10.98 11.16
C GLY A 53 -4.50 -9.56 11.05
N LEU A 54 -4.23 -8.88 9.94
CA LEU A 54 -4.59 -7.47 9.72
C LEU A 54 -5.79 -7.30 8.78
N HIS A 55 -6.37 -8.40 8.32
CA HIS A 55 -7.43 -8.36 7.30
C HIS A 55 -8.68 -7.57 7.74
N GLN A 56 -9.03 -7.63 9.04
CA GLN A 56 -10.18 -6.90 9.56
C GLN A 56 -9.95 -5.39 9.62
N LEU A 57 -8.68 -4.97 9.66
CA LEU A 57 -8.31 -3.55 9.66
C LEU A 57 -8.15 -2.96 8.28
N LYS A 58 -8.12 -3.78 7.22
CA LYS A 58 -7.76 -3.31 5.89
C LYS A 58 -8.61 -2.14 5.44
N HIS A 59 -9.92 -2.22 5.59
CA HIS A 59 -10.84 -1.16 5.15
C HIS A 59 -10.54 0.17 5.85
N ASP A 60 -10.46 0.15 7.18
CA ASP A 60 -10.24 1.36 7.97
C ASP A 60 -8.82 1.91 7.76
N ALA A 61 -7.83 1.02 7.66
CA ALA A 61 -6.45 1.42 7.40
C ALA A 61 -6.31 2.08 6.03
N MET A 62 -6.94 1.51 5.00
CA MET A 62 -6.93 2.10 3.66
C MET A 62 -7.61 3.47 3.65
N ALA A 63 -8.73 3.63 4.37
CA ALA A 63 -9.41 4.92 4.50
C ALA A 63 -8.52 5.95 5.19
N GLU A 64 -7.79 5.55 6.25
CA GLU A 64 -6.87 6.44 6.96
C GLU A 64 -5.69 6.85 6.06
N VAL A 65 -5.11 5.90 5.33
CA VAL A 65 -4.03 6.20 4.39
C VAL A 65 -4.51 7.11 3.27
N HIS A 66 -5.71 6.87 2.74
CA HIS A 66 -6.30 7.73 1.71
C HIS A 66 -6.51 9.15 2.23
N SER A 67 -7.06 9.30 3.44
CA SER A 67 -7.24 10.60 4.07
C SER A 67 -5.91 11.33 4.24
N SER A 68 -4.87 10.62 4.67
CA SER A 68 -3.52 11.17 4.76
C SER A 68 -3.02 11.65 3.40
N ASN A 69 -3.20 10.83 2.36
CA ASN A 69 -2.78 11.20 1.00
C ASN A 69 -3.53 12.42 0.49
N MET A 70 -4.83 12.54 0.77
CA MET A 70 -5.60 13.72 0.40
C MET A 70 -5.13 14.97 1.14
N SER A 71 -4.57 14.83 2.34
CA SER A 71 -4.02 15.96 3.11
C SER A 71 -2.72 16.49 2.54
N LYS A 72 -2.12 15.81 1.55
CA LYS A 72 -0.94 16.32 0.83
C LYS A 72 -1.27 17.43 -0.15
N LEU A 73 -2.54 17.64 -0.47
CA LEU A 73 -2.97 18.67 -1.42
C LEU A 73 -2.58 20.07 -0.94
N GLY A 74 -2.33 20.98 -1.90
CA GLY A 74 -2.08 22.38 -1.63
C GLY A 74 -3.35 23.12 -1.20
N THR A 75 -3.21 24.38 -0.86
CA THR A 75 -4.32 25.23 -0.42
C THR A 75 -5.39 25.42 -1.48
N ASP A 76 -5.04 25.22 -2.75
CA ASP A 76 -5.99 25.28 -3.88
C ASP A 76 -6.70 23.95 -4.14
N GLY A 77 -6.47 22.94 -3.30
CA GLY A 77 -7.06 21.62 -3.45
C GLY A 77 -6.40 20.76 -4.53
N ARG A 78 -5.25 21.20 -5.05
CA ARG A 78 -4.51 20.49 -6.10
C ARG A 78 -3.24 19.87 -5.56
N PRO A 79 -2.76 18.77 -6.18
CA PRO A 79 -1.48 18.18 -5.78
C PRO A 79 -0.34 19.17 -5.96
N VAL A 80 0.57 19.20 -4.98
CA VAL A 80 1.85 19.90 -5.10
C VAL A 80 2.84 18.89 -5.69
N LEU A 81 3.36 19.16 -6.87
CA LEU A 81 4.18 18.21 -7.61
C LEU A 81 5.65 18.61 -7.61
N ARG A 82 6.53 17.61 -7.48
CA ARG A 82 7.96 17.75 -7.73
C ARG A 82 8.19 17.71 -9.25
N ASP A 83 9.35 18.13 -9.71
CA ASP A 83 9.68 18.20 -11.15
C ASP A 83 9.52 16.86 -11.87
N ASP A 84 9.75 15.73 -11.17
CA ASP A 84 9.58 14.38 -11.71
C ASP A 84 8.14 13.87 -11.65
N GLY A 85 7.18 14.69 -11.21
CA GLY A 85 5.77 14.34 -11.09
C GLY A 85 5.37 13.71 -9.77
N LYS A 86 6.31 13.54 -8.83
CA LYS A 86 5.99 13.00 -7.50
C LYS A 86 5.19 14.02 -6.70
N VAL A 87 4.12 13.55 -6.04
CA VAL A 87 3.29 14.38 -5.15
C VAL A 87 4.07 14.70 -3.88
N LEU A 88 4.20 15.98 -3.58
CA LEU A 88 4.81 16.46 -2.36
C LEU A 88 3.76 16.71 -1.29
N LYS A 89 4.21 16.81 -0.02
CA LYS A 89 3.34 17.12 1.10
C LYS A 89 2.97 18.60 1.08
N GLY A 90 1.67 18.90 1.00
CA GLY A 90 1.16 20.26 1.11
C GLY A 90 1.19 20.77 2.55
N PRO A 91 0.79 22.03 2.78
CA PRO A 91 0.88 22.65 4.10
C PRO A 91 -0.02 22.02 5.17
N GLY A 92 -1.11 21.36 4.77
CA GLY A 92 -2.04 20.71 5.69
C GLY A 92 -1.79 19.21 5.86
N PHE A 93 -0.62 18.72 5.44
CA PHE A 93 -0.33 17.28 5.51
C PHE A 93 -0.37 16.77 6.94
N ARG A 94 -1.04 15.60 7.13
CA ARG A 94 -0.98 14.83 8.37
C ARG A 94 -0.63 13.39 8.05
N GLN A 95 0.20 12.77 8.88
CA GLN A 95 0.54 11.36 8.74
C GLN A 95 -0.65 10.46 9.09
N PRO A 96 -0.75 9.27 8.46
CA PRO A 96 -1.80 8.33 8.85
C PRO A 96 -1.56 7.80 10.25
N ASP A 97 -2.61 7.77 11.07
CA ASP A 97 -2.55 7.28 12.45
C ASP A 97 -2.97 5.80 12.49
N LEU A 98 -2.09 4.93 12.03
CA LEU A 98 -2.37 3.50 11.96
C LEU A 98 -2.18 2.81 13.32
N ALA A 99 -1.34 3.36 14.18
CA ALA A 99 -1.15 2.84 15.54
C ALA A 99 -2.46 2.87 16.32
N ARG A 100 -3.24 3.94 16.18
CA ARG A 100 -4.56 4.06 16.82
C ARG A 100 -5.50 2.94 16.41
N LEU A 101 -5.50 2.58 15.11
CA LEU A 101 -6.35 1.52 14.59
C LEU A 101 -5.93 0.15 15.13
N LEU A 102 -4.62 -0.11 15.19
CA LEU A 102 -4.09 -1.34 15.77
C LEU A 102 -4.45 -1.46 17.26
N ASP A 103 -4.27 -0.38 18.01
CA ASP A 103 -4.56 -0.37 19.44
C ASP A 103 -6.05 -0.61 19.70
N ALA A 104 -6.93 0.01 18.94
CA ALA A 104 -8.36 -0.15 19.09
C ALA A 104 -8.84 -1.57 18.77
N GLN A 105 -8.26 -2.20 17.75
CA GLN A 105 -8.67 -3.55 17.32
C GLN A 105 -8.13 -4.65 18.24
N PHE A 106 -6.92 -4.49 18.77
CA PHE A 106 -6.22 -5.54 19.49
C PHE A 106 -5.95 -5.20 20.96
N ALA A 107 -6.61 -4.17 21.50
CA ALA A 107 -6.55 -3.86 22.92
C ALA A 107 -7.18 -5.01 23.72
N SER A 108 -6.46 -5.48 24.73
CA SER A 108 -6.95 -6.53 25.63
C SER A 108 -7.85 -5.95 26.72
#